data_e98322a2b52035e680a4effaac4eef3d
#
_entry.id   e98322a2b52035e680a4effaac4eef3d
#
_cell.length_a   1.000
_cell.length_b   1.000
_cell.length_c   1.000
_cell.angle_alpha   90.00
_cell.angle_beta   90.00
_cell.angle_gamma   90.00
#
_symmetry.space_group_name_H-M   'P 1'
#
loop_
_entity.id
_entity.type
_entity.pdbx_description
1 polymer ?
#
loop_
_entity_poly.entity_id
_entity_poly.type
_entity_poly.pdbx_seq_one_letter_code
_entity_poly.pdbx_strand_id
1 'polypeptide(L)'
;MTAQIDPFQAIAVSGLAHRLKAQGRSIIHMEFGQPSTGAPADAIAAAHHVLDNDPMGYWESPALKARIAAHYSEWYGAKVSPERIVLTCGASPALVLA
;
A
#
# COMPACT_ATOMS: atom_id res chain seq x y z
N MET A 1 31.21 13.83 -1.47
CA MET A 1 30.08 14.71 -1.88
C MET A 1 28.83 13.85 -1.83
N THR A 2 27.91 14.14 -0.92
CA THR A 2 26.59 13.47 -0.89
C THR A 2 25.76 14.08 -2.01
N ALA A 3 25.26 13.26 -2.92
CA ALA A 3 24.32 13.70 -3.94
C ALA A 3 23.06 14.24 -3.24
N GLN A 4 22.66 15.46 -3.60
CA GLN A 4 21.42 16.03 -3.12
C GLN A 4 20.26 15.36 -3.89
N ILE A 5 19.42 14.64 -3.19
CA ILE A 5 18.21 14.02 -3.77
C ILE A 5 17.11 15.04 -3.66
N ASP A 6 16.50 15.41 -4.78
CA ASP A 6 15.34 16.30 -4.79
C ASP A 6 14.14 15.64 -4.09
N PRO A 7 13.39 16.40 -3.29
CA PRO A 7 12.21 15.85 -2.61
C PRO A 7 11.13 15.48 -3.64
N PHE A 8 10.39 14.42 -3.34
CA PHE A 8 9.21 14.08 -4.12
C PHE A 8 8.15 15.19 -3.99
N GLN A 9 7.91 15.92 -5.07
CA GLN A 9 7.16 17.18 -5.06
C GLN A 9 5.75 17.05 -4.45
N ALA A 10 5.02 15.97 -4.72
CA ALA A 10 3.69 15.76 -4.16
C ALA A 10 3.71 15.70 -2.62
N ILE A 11 4.73 15.05 -2.02
CA ILE A 11 4.90 15.02 -0.55
C ILE A 11 5.23 16.41 -0.02
N ALA A 12 6.09 17.18 -0.71
CA ALA A 12 6.44 18.54 -0.30
C ALA A 12 5.21 19.46 -0.32
N VAL A 13 4.38 19.39 -1.37
CA VAL A 13 3.12 20.14 -1.50
C VAL A 13 2.13 19.73 -0.41
N SER A 14 1.97 18.44 -0.14
CA SER A 14 1.10 17.96 0.95
C SER A 14 1.55 18.48 2.30
N GLY A 15 2.84 18.44 2.59
CA GLY A 15 3.41 19.02 3.81
C GLY A 15 3.11 20.52 3.96
N LEU A 16 3.18 21.29 2.87
CA LEU A 16 2.78 22.70 2.87
C LEU A 16 1.28 22.87 3.13
N ALA A 17 0.44 22.10 2.45
CA ALA A 17 -1.02 22.14 2.62
C ALA A 17 -1.43 21.87 4.07
N HIS A 18 -0.84 20.85 4.70
CA HIS A 18 -1.09 20.54 6.11
C HIS A 18 -0.67 21.66 7.06
N ARG A 19 0.49 22.29 6.82
CA ARG A 19 0.94 23.45 7.64
C ARG A 19 -0.02 24.64 7.51
N LEU A 20 -0.48 24.96 6.29
CA LEU A 20 -1.44 26.04 6.06
C LEU A 20 -2.79 25.74 6.73
N LYS A 21 -3.25 24.50 6.66
CA LYS A 21 -4.48 24.05 7.32
C LYS A 21 -4.37 24.18 8.85
N ALA A 22 -3.24 23.83 9.43
CA ALA A 22 -2.99 23.99 10.86
C ALA A 22 -2.97 25.48 11.31
N GLN A 23 -2.70 26.39 10.38
CA GLN A 23 -2.81 27.85 10.59
C GLN A 23 -4.23 28.40 10.39
N GLY A 24 -5.24 27.53 10.24
CA GLY A 24 -6.65 27.90 10.08
C GLY A 24 -7.06 28.23 8.65
N ARG A 25 -6.20 28.01 7.64
CA ARG A 25 -6.58 28.24 6.23
C ARG A 25 -7.45 27.09 5.72
N SER A 26 -8.46 27.45 4.93
CA SER A 26 -9.25 26.45 4.19
C SER A 26 -8.44 25.93 3.01
N ILE A 27 -8.12 24.64 3.00
CA ILE A 27 -7.33 23.98 1.97
C ILE A 27 -8.12 22.82 1.37
N ILE A 28 -8.19 22.80 0.04
CA ILE A 28 -8.70 21.66 -0.72
C ILE A 28 -7.49 20.84 -1.19
N HIS A 29 -7.37 19.61 -0.71
CA HIS A 29 -6.29 18.71 -1.06
C HIS A 29 -6.54 18.09 -2.44
N MET A 30 -5.64 18.32 -3.39
CA MET A 30 -5.66 17.76 -4.75
C MET A 30 -4.29 17.23 -5.17
N GLU A 31 -3.33 17.22 -4.25
CA GLU A 31 -1.94 16.82 -4.51
C GLU A 31 -1.75 15.31 -4.61
N PHE A 32 -2.70 14.53 -4.07
CA PHE A 32 -2.71 13.07 -4.19
C PHE A 32 -4.05 12.56 -4.71
N GLY A 33 -3.99 11.54 -5.59
CA GLY A 33 -5.13 10.72 -5.97
C GLY A 33 -5.37 9.65 -4.91
N GLN A 34 -6.05 10.00 -3.82
CA GLN A 34 -6.36 9.08 -2.73
C GLN A 34 -7.85 8.74 -2.71
N PRO A 35 -8.25 7.46 -2.65
CA PRO A 35 -9.63 7.08 -2.42
C PRO A 35 -10.17 7.68 -1.12
N SER A 36 -11.40 8.19 -1.15
CA SER A 36 -12.09 8.76 0.03
C SER A 36 -12.79 7.69 0.88
N THR A 37 -12.91 6.46 0.36
CA THR A 37 -13.54 5.34 1.05
C THR A 37 -12.51 4.57 1.88
N GLY A 38 -12.93 4.08 3.04
CA GLY A 38 -12.12 3.17 3.86
C GLY A 38 -12.01 1.77 3.25
N ALA A 39 -11.34 0.86 3.97
CA ALA A 39 -11.27 -0.54 3.59
C ALA A 39 -12.67 -1.20 3.67
N PRO A 40 -12.96 -2.22 2.85
CA PRO A 40 -14.19 -3.01 2.96
C PRO A 40 -14.36 -3.59 4.37
N ALA A 41 -15.61 -3.70 4.85
CA ALA A 41 -15.91 -4.17 6.20
C ALA A 41 -15.30 -5.57 6.48
N ASP A 42 -15.38 -6.48 5.51
CA ASP A 42 -14.83 -7.84 5.66
C ASP A 42 -13.29 -7.81 5.78
N ALA A 43 -12.61 -6.89 5.09
CA ALA A 43 -11.16 -6.73 5.22
C ALA A 43 -10.78 -6.21 6.61
N ILE A 44 -11.57 -5.28 7.16
CA ILE A 44 -11.38 -4.76 8.52
C ILE A 44 -11.60 -5.88 9.54
N ALA A 45 -12.68 -6.65 9.40
CA ALA A 45 -12.97 -7.78 10.29
C ALA A 45 -11.86 -8.85 10.24
N ALA A 46 -11.36 -9.17 9.05
CA ALA A 46 -10.26 -10.11 8.88
C ALA A 46 -8.97 -9.60 9.55
N ALA A 47 -8.66 -8.31 9.41
CA ALA A 47 -7.50 -7.71 10.06
C ALA A 47 -7.60 -7.77 11.59
N HIS A 48 -8.76 -7.47 12.17
CA HIS A 48 -8.98 -7.60 13.62
C HIS A 48 -8.80 -9.04 14.06
N HIS A 49 -9.39 -10.01 13.34
CA HIS A 49 -9.25 -11.43 13.67
C HIS A 49 -7.78 -11.88 13.68
N VAL A 50 -6.98 -11.44 12.70
CA VAL A 50 -5.55 -11.77 12.64
C VAL A 50 -4.80 -11.14 13.81
N LEU A 51 -5.05 -9.87 14.12
CA LEU A 51 -4.38 -9.18 15.24
C LEU A 51 -4.68 -9.84 16.60
N ASP A 52 -5.87 -10.41 16.78
CA ASP A 52 -6.29 -11.06 18.01
C ASP A 52 -5.76 -12.51 18.15
N ASN A 53 -5.46 -13.18 17.03
CA ASN A 53 -5.24 -14.63 17.02
C ASN A 53 -3.89 -15.09 16.43
N ASP A 54 -3.19 -14.22 15.70
CA ASP A 54 -1.92 -14.55 15.06
C ASP A 54 -0.75 -13.92 15.83
N PRO A 55 0.32 -14.67 16.17
CA PRO A 55 1.49 -14.14 16.85
C PRO A 55 2.31 -13.14 16.01
N MET A 56 1.94 -12.90 14.76
CA MET A 56 2.59 -11.94 13.85
C MET A 56 4.10 -12.19 13.67
N GLY A 57 4.48 -13.46 13.63
CA GLY A 57 5.87 -13.88 13.50
C GLY A 57 6.44 -13.71 12.09
N TYR A 58 7.69 -14.08 11.92
CA TYR A 58 8.38 -14.12 10.62
C TYR A 58 7.75 -15.17 9.71
N TRP A 59 6.89 -14.70 8.79
CA TRP A 59 6.23 -15.61 7.87
C TRP A 59 5.75 -14.89 6.61
N GLU A 60 5.98 -15.49 5.46
CA GLU A 60 5.45 -15.05 4.18
C GLU A 60 4.31 -15.99 3.76
N SER A 61 3.07 -15.51 3.71
CA SER A 61 1.87 -16.32 3.53
C SER A 61 1.82 -17.06 2.19
N PRO A 62 2.02 -18.39 2.14
CA PRO A 62 1.83 -19.16 0.90
C PRO A 62 0.38 -19.11 0.42
N ALA A 63 -0.58 -19.05 1.33
CA ALA A 63 -2.00 -18.96 1.00
C ALA A 63 -2.33 -17.66 0.27
N LEU A 64 -1.75 -16.52 0.67
CA LEU A 64 -1.93 -15.25 -0.02
C LEU A 64 -1.29 -15.27 -1.42
N LYS A 65 -0.08 -15.83 -1.55
CA LYS A 65 0.56 -16.00 -2.87
C LYS A 65 -0.27 -16.87 -3.80
N ALA A 66 -0.80 -18.00 -3.30
CA ALA A 66 -1.68 -18.86 -4.08
C ALA A 66 -2.97 -18.13 -4.49
N ARG A 67 -3.58 -17.33 -3.59
CA ARG A 67 -4.78 -16.54 -3.91
C ARG A 67 -4.50 -15.46 -4.97
N ILE A 68 -3.33 -14.80 -4.90
CA ILE A 68 -2.91 -13.83 -5.92
C ILE A 68 -2.73 -14.52 -7.27
N ALA A 69 -2.05 -15.67 -7.31
CA ALA A 69 -1.87 -16.45 -8.54
C ALA A 69 -3.22 -16.86 -9.15
N ALA A 70 -4.16 -17.32 -8.32
CA ALA A 70 -5.51 -17.67 -8.76
C ALA A 70 -6.25 -16.45 -9.33
N HIS A 71 -6.15 -15.28 -8.68
CA HIS A 71 -6.75 -14.03 -9.16
C HIS A 71 -6.25 -13.66 -10.56
N TYR A 72 -4.95 -13.74 -10.81
CA TYR A 72 -4.39 -13.49 -12.15
C TYR A 72 -4.92 -14.47 -13.20
N SER A 73 -5.08 -15.74 -12.83
CA SER A 73 -5.64 -16.74 -13.73
C SER A 73 -7.13 -16.49 -14.02
N GLU A 74 -7.91 -16.20 -12.98
CA GLU A 74 -9.36 -16.00 -13.05
C GLU A 74 -9.76 -14.76 -13.86
N TRP A 75 -9.05 -13.64 -13.63
CA TRP A 75 -9.43 -12.34 -14.18
C TRP A 75 -8.68 -11.96 -15.46
N TYR A 76 -7.47 -12.46 -15.64
CA TYR A 76 -6.60 -12.06 -16.74
C TYR A 76 -6.17 -13.24 -17.63
N GLY A 77 -6.54 -14.47 -17.29
CA GLY A 77 -6.08 -15.68 -18.00
C GLY A 77 -4.57 -15.93 -17.88
N ALA A 78 -3.89 -15.22 -16.99
CA ALA A 78 -2.44 -15.30 -16.83
C ALA A 78 -2.06 -16.37 -15.79
N LYS A 79 -1.31 -17.39 -16.23
CA LYS A 79 -0.80 -18.44 -15.34
C LYS A 79 0.50 -17.97 -14.67
N VAL A 80 0.41 -17.62 -13.39
CA VAL A 80 1.55 -17.22 -12.58
C VAL A 80 1.76 -18.26 -11.48
N SER A 81 3.01 -18.75 -11.31
CA SER A 81 3.34 -19.62 -10.17
C SER A 81 3.39 -18.79 -8.88
N PRO A 82 2.81 -19.29 -7.76
CA PRO A 82 2.89 -18.60 -6.46
C PRO A 82 4.33 -18.28 -6.02
N GLU A 83 5.31 -19.11 -6.40
CA GLU A 83 6.73 -18.92 -6.09
C GLU A 83 7.35 -17.69 -6.77
N ARG A 84 6.73 -17.20 -7.84
CA ARG A 84 7.13 -15.96 -8.53
C ARG A 84 6.53 -14.70 -7.94
N ILE A 85 5.75 -14.82 -6.89
CA ILE A 85 5.08 -13.70 -6.23
C ILE A 85 5.90 -13.32 -5.00
N VAL A 86 6.28 -12.05 -4.92
CA VAL A 86 6.93 -11.43 -3.77
C VAL A 86 5.95 -10.46 -3.11
N LEU A 87 5.74 -10.62 -1.82
CA LEU A 87 4.90 -9.73 -1.04
C LEU A 87 5.74 -8.56 -0.52
N THR A 88 5.21 -7.34 -0.63
CA THR A 88 5.90 -6.13 -0.19
C THR A 88 4.97 -5.24 0.65
N CYS A 89 5.55 -4.42 1.52
CA CYS A 89 4.80 -3.43 2.30
C CYS A 89 4.38 -2.24 1.43
N GLY A 90 3.47 -2.47 0.49
CA GLY A 90 3.01 -1.48 -0.47
C GLY A 90 3.74 -1.53 -1.81
N ALA A 91 3.29 -0.71 -2.76
CA ALA A 91 3.80 -0.70 -4.14
C ALA A 91 5.21 -0.09 -4.27
N SER A 92 5.57 0.89 -3.43
CA SER A 92 6.88 1.57 -3.54
C SER A 92 8.07 0.62 -3.36
N PRO A 93 8.12 -0.27 -2.34
CA PRO A 93 9.15 -1.29 -2.27
C PRO A 93 9.15 -2.25 -3.46
N ALA A 94 7.99 -2.61 -4.00
CA ALA A 94 7.90 -3.45 -5.19
C ALA A 94 8.56 -2.81 -6.42
N LEU A 95 8.36 -1.50 -6.62
CA LEU A 95 8.98 -0.75 -7.70
C LEU A 95 10.52 -0.64 -7.55
N VAL A 96 11.02 -0.67 -6.33
CA VAL A 96 12.48 -0.68 -6.09
C VAL A 96 13.10 -2.05 -6.41
N LEU A 97 12.32 -3.13 -6.24
CA LEU A 97 12.77 -4.50 -6.50
C LEU A 97 12.67 -4.90 -7.98
N ALA A 98 11.85 -4.21 -8.77
CA ALA A 98 11.64 -4.49 -10.20
C ALA A 98 12.69 -3.82 -11.08
#